data_bc69e8c802003ca04df622fc04c49e9a
#
_entry.id   bc69e8c802003ca04df622fc04c49e9a
#
_cell.length_a   1.000
_cell.length_b   1.000
_cell.length_c   1.000
_cell.angle_alpha   90.00
_cell.angle_beta   90.00
_cell.angle_gamma   90.00
#
_symmetry.space_group_name_H-M   'P 1'
#
loop_
_entity.id
_entity.type
_entity.pdbx_description
1 polymer ?
#
loop_
_entity_poly.entity_id
_entity_poly.type
_entity_poly.pdbx_seq_one_letter_code
_entity_poly.pdbx_strand_id
1 'polypeptide(L)'
;MIQRNPTRTVRVGALSLGAGHPIAVQSMCATRTQDVDATVAQAEAIRAAGGALVRIAVDSPKDVQALAEIRRQTRANLVVDLQESYRLATSVAPHVDKIRYNPGHLWHHERSKPVREKVRFLVDVAREHDLAIRIGVNCGSVDPELKARHPGDDVAAMVESALEHCRLLDELGFERYVVSLKDSHPKNVIEGNRRFAEARPDVPLHLGVTEAGIPPGGILKTRVAFEQLTRQRLFACVVLGSMVIASDATRDVPATYGKRHPGLEHSRLYPPILNPPPQ
;
A
#
# COMPACT_ATOMS: atom_id res chain seq x y z
N MET A 1 -20.65 12.88 -15.62
CA MET A 1 -19.34 12.22 -15.39
C MET A 1 -18.67 12.83 -14.16
N ILE A 2 -18.09 12.01 -13.29
CA ILE A 2 -17.30 12.49 -12.13
C ILE A 2 -15.95 12.97 -12.67
N GLN A 3 -15.67 14.26 -12.57
CA GLN A 3 -14.37 14.83 -12.97
C GLN A 3 -13.35 14.60 -11.83
N ARG A 4 -12.28 13.87 -12.08
CA ARG A 4 -11.20 13.60 -11.12
C ARG A 4 -10.18 14.73 -11.12
N ASN A 5 -9.36 14.81 -10.05
CA ASN A 5 -8.22 15.70 -10.06
C ASN A 5 -7.27 15.37 -11.24
N PRO A 6 -6.68 16.38 -11.88
CA PRO A 6 -5.75 16.19 -12.99
C PRO A 6 -4.39 15.72 -12.46
N THR A 7 -4.35 14.49 -11.96
CA THR A 7 -3.09 13.90 -11.50
C THR A 7 -2.20 13.52 -12.67
N ARG A 8 -0.90 13.44 -12.43
CA ARG A 8 0.05 12.88 -13.39
C ARG A 8 -0.19 11.38 -13.62
N THR A 9 0.30 10.85 -14.73
CA THR A 9 0.32 9.41 -15.01
C THR A 9 1.52 8.77 -14.31
N VAL A 10 1.28 7.70 -13.56
CA VAL A 10 2.32 6.86 -12.96
C VAL A 10 2.23 5.48 -13.55
N ARG A 11 3.26 5.05 -14.28
CA ARG A 11 3.37 3.71 -14.84
C ARG A 11 3.83 2.71 -13.80
N VAL A 12 3.18 1.54 -13.74
CA VAL A 12 3.51 0.41 -12.86
C VAL A 12 3.47 -0.87 -13.69
N GLY A 13 4.62 -1.33 -14.15
CA GLY A 13 4.65 -2.42 -15.15
C GLY A 13 3.86 -2.04 -16.40
N ALA A 14 2.90 -2.85 -16.76
CA ALA A 14 2.00 -2.62 -17.89
C ALA A 14 0.81 -1.68 -17.57
N LEU A 15 0.64 -1.28 -16.31
CA LEU A 15 -0.49 -0.50 -15.83
C LEU A 15 -0.14 0.99 -15.74
N SER A 16 -1.11 1.87 -16.04
CA SER A 16 -1.03 3.30 -15.79
C SER A 16 -2.02 3.74 -14.74
N LEU A 17 -1.56 4.53 -13.77
CA LEU A 17 -2.35 5.10 -12.67
C LEU A 17 -2.45 6.61 -12.82
N GLY A 18 -3.55 7.22 -12.41
CA GLY A 18 -3.76 8.67 -12.48
C GLY A 18 -4.28 9.15 -13.84
N ALA A 19 -4.24 10.46 -14.08
CA ALA A 19 -4.58 11.15 -15.35
C ALA A 19 -5.82 10.62 -16.08
N GLY A 20 -6.89 10.27 -15.37
CA GLY A 20 -8.11 9.75 -15.98
C GLY A 20 -8.11 8.26 -16.36
N HIS A 21 -7.00 7.55 -16.18
CA HIS A 21 -6.97 6.08 -16.31
C HIS A 21 -8.00 5.41 -15.38
N PRO A 22 -8.45 4.18 -15.69
CA PRO A 22 -9.35 3.43 -14.82
C PRO A 22 -8.77 3.28 -13.40
N ILE A 23 -9.65 3.23 -12.41
CA ILE A 23 -9.23 2.99 -11.03
C ILE A 23 -8.65 1.58 -10.93
N ALA A 24 -7.40 1.49 -10.51
CA ALA A 24 -6.75 0.21 -10.31
C ALA A 24 -7.09 -0.38 -8.93
N VAL A 25 -7.43 -1.64 -8.92
CA VAL A 25 -7.69 -2.39 -7.69
C VAL A 25 -6.41 -3.14 -7.31
N GLN A 26 -5.93 -2.91 -6.09
CA GLN A 26 -4.83 -3.66 -5.51
C GLN A 26 -5.33 -4.56 -4.38
N SER A 27 -4.86 -5.80 -4.36
CA SER A 27 -5.03 -6.70 -3.22
C SER A 27 -3.68 -7.20 -2.72
N MET A 28 -3.66 -7.93 -1.61
CA MET A 28 -2.44 -8.43 -0.98
C MET A 28 -2.57 -9.94 -0.75
N CYS A 29 -1.50 -10.67 -1.03
CA CYS A 29 -1.40 -12.06 -0.60
C CYS A 29 -1.31 -12.13 0.92
N ALA A 30 -2.07 -13.06 1.50
CA ALA A 30 -2.08 -13.37 2.92
C ALA A 30 -1.21 -14.60 3.25
N THR A 31 -0.69 -15.27 2.23
CA THR A 31 0.22 -16.40 2.34
C THR A 31 1.59 -15.96 2.84
N ARG A 32 2.33 -16.88 3.44
CA ARG A 32 3.76 -16.66 3.67
C ARG A 32 4.47 -16.59 2.32
N THR A 33 5.27 -15.56 2.10
CA THR A 33 5.96 -15.37 0.81
C THR A 33 6.85 -16.54 0.45
N GLN A 34 7.41 -17.24 1.44
CA GLN A 34 8.24 -18.44 1.26
C GLN A 34 7.44 -19.68 0.82
N ASP A 35 6.11 -19.66 0.96
CA ASP A 35 5.22 -20.66 0.35
C ASP A 35 4.87 -20.17 -1.06
N VAL A 36 5.75 -20.52 -2.00
CA VAL A 36 5.69 -20.05 -3.39
C VAL A 36 4.39 -20.47 -4.06
N ASP A 37 4.03 -21.75 -3.97
CA ASP A 37 2.85 -22.29 -4.65
C ASP A 37 1.56 -21.66 -4.15
N ALA A 38 1.38 -21.54 -2.84
CA ALA A 38 0.22 -20.90 -2.25
C ALA A 38 0.17 -19.41 -2.60
N THR A 39 1.33 -18.72 -2.66
CA THR A 39 1.39 -17.30 -3.00
C THR A 39 1.08 -17.06 -4.49
N VAL A 40 1.58 -17.91 -5.38
CA VAL A 40 1.25 -17.87 -6.82
C VAL A 40 -0.24 -18.12 -7.02
N ALA A 41 -0.80 -19.17 -6.41
CA ALA A 41 -2.23 -19.47 -6.51
C ALA A 41 -3.09 -18.29 -6.05
N GLN A 42 -2.73 -17.64 -4.93
CA GLN A 42 -3.46 -16.48 -4.43
C GLN A 42 -3.28 -15.25 -5.33
N ALA A 43 -2.08 -15.01 -5.87
CA ALA A 43 -1.82 -13.92 -6.80
C ALA A 43 -2.66 -14.06 -8.08
N GLU A 44 -2.74 -15.27 -8.64
CA GLU A 44 -3.57 -15.56 -9.80
C GLU A 44 -5.07 -15.47 -9.51
N ALA A 45 -5.52 -15.89 -8.33
CA ALA A 45 -6.91 -15.70 -7.89
C ALA A 45 -7.27 -14.22 -7.78
N ILE A 46 -6.38 -13.38 -7.22
CA ILE A 46 -6.57 -11.92 -7.17
C ILE A 46 -6.67 -11.35 -8.58
N ARG A 47 -5.79 -11.77 -9.49
CA ARG A 47 -5.78 -11.30 -10.88
C ARG A 47 -7.06 -11.72 -11.62
N ALA A 48 -7.48 -12.97 -11.47
CA ALA A 48 -8.71 -13.49 -12.07
C ALA A 48 -9.96 -12.76 -11.56
N ALA A 49 -9.94 -12.31 -10.32
CA ALA A 49 -11.01 -11.50 -9.73
C ALA A 49 -10.96 -10.01 -10.11
N GLY A 50 -10.10 -9.60 -11.05
CA GLY A 50 -9.98 -8.21 -11.53
C GLY A 50 -8.99 -7.35 -10.74
N GLY A 51 -8.19 -7.93 -9.85
CA GLY A 51 -7.09 -7.22 -9.19
C GLY A 51 -6.00 -6.82 -10.19
N ALA A 52 -5.77 -5.53 -10.35
CA ALA A 52 -4.76 -4.99 -11.27
C ALA A 52 -3.35 -5.03 -10.70
N LEU A 53 -3.23 -5.05 -9.38
CA LEU A 53 -1.97 -5.08 -8.63
C LEU A 53 -2.06 -6.11 -7.50
N VAL A 54 -1.00 -6.90 -7.34
CA VAL A 54 -0.88 -7.88 -6.26
C VAL A 54 0.28 -7.50 -5.36
N ARG A 55 0.01 -7.26 -4.07
CA ARG A 55 1.05 -6.92 -3.08
C ARG A 55 1.52 -8.18 -2.36
N ILE A 56 2.83 -8.32 -2.24
CA ILE A 56 3.52 -9.36 -1.50
C ILE A 56 4.40 -8.69 -0.44
N ALA A 57 4.45 -9.27 0.76
CA ALA A 57 5.31 -8.80 1.83
C ALA A 57 6.71 -9.43 1.70
N VAL A 58 7.75 -8.62 1.90
CA VAL A 58 9.15 -9.10 1.89
C VAL A 58 9.89 -8.46 3.04
N ASP A 59 10.37 -9.28 3.96
CA ASP A 59 11.07 -8.85 5.18
C ASP A 59 12.46 -9.46 5.32
N SER A 60 12.76 -10.50 4.55
CA SER A 60 13.99 -11.28 4.67
C SER A 60 14.60 -11.66 3.32
N PRO A 61 15.90 -12.01 3.28
CA PRO A 61 16.52 -12.56 2.07
C PRO A 61 15.85 -13.84 1.55
N LYS A 62 15.25 -14.64 2.42
CA LYS A 62 14.50 -15.84 2.01
C LYS A 62 13.21 -15.47 1.26
N ASP A 63 12.54 -14.40 1.67
CA ASP A 63 11.37 -13.89 0.96
C ASP A 63 11.75 -13.35 -0.44
N VAL A 64 12.95 -12.77 -0.58
CA VAL A 64 13.48 -12.33 -1.87
C VAL A 64 13.69 -13.50 -2.82
N GLN A 65 14.26 -14.61 -2.33
CA GLN A 65 14.44 -15.83 -3.13
C GLN A 65 13.09 -16.40 -3.60
N ALA A 66 12.13 -16.46 -2.68
CA ALA A 66 10.78 -16.90 -2.99
C ALA A 66 10.08 -15.97 -3.99
N LEU A 67 10.27 -14.64 -3.85
CA LEU A 67 9.71 -13.63 -4.76
C LEU A 67 10.22 -13.82 -6.19
N ALA A 68 11.51 -14.13 -6.37
CA ALA A 68 12.08 -14.44 -7.67
C ALA A 68 11.40 -15.64 -8.34
N GLU A 69 11.09 -16.67 -7.57
CA GLU A 69 10.36 -17.84 -8.04
C GLU A 69 8.89 -17.53 -8.35
N ILE A 70 8.21 -16.79 -7.47
CA ILE A 70 6.84 -16.31 -7.67
C ILE A 70 6.76 -15.51 -8.98
N ARG A 71 7.71 -14.61 -9.24
CA ARG A 71 7.73 -13.79 -10.46
C ARG A 71 7.84 -14.62 -11.73
N ARG A 72 8.54 -15.73 -11.71
CA ARG A 72 8.62 -16.65 -12.87
C ARG A 72 7.29 -17.34 -13.19
N GLN A 73 6.45 -17.54 -12.18
CA GLN A 73 5.21 -18.29 -12.29
C GLN A 73 3.96 -17.41 -12.46
N THR A 74 4.05 -16.09 -12.30
CA THR A 74 2.91 -15.18 -12.48
C THR A 74 3.22 -14.02 -13.41
N ARG A 75 2.20 -13.53 -14.12
CA ARG A 75 2.24 -12.30 -14.92
C ARG A 75 1.54 -11.12 -14.21
N ALA A 76 1.14 -11.28 -12.95
CA ALA A 76 0.55 -10.21 -12.18
C ALA A 76 1.51 -9.02 -12.06
N ASN A 77 0.99 -7.78 -12.03
CA ASN A 77 1.78 -6.63 -11.64
C ASN A 77 2.06 -6.73 -10.13
N LEU A 78 3.31 -7.05 -9.79
CA LEU A 78 3.71 -7.30 -8.41
C LEU A 78 4.15 -6.01 -7.69
N VAL A 79 3.71 -5.89 -6.47
CA VAL A 79 4.08 -4.79 -5.58
C VAL A 79 4.69 -5.36 -4.31
N VAL A 80 5.87 -4.90 -3.94
CA VAL A 80 6.49 -5.29 -2.66
C VAL A 80 6.37 -4.18 -1.63
N ASP A 81 6.10 -4.61 -0.41
CA ASP A 81 6.17 -3.77 0.78
C ASP A 81 7.49 -4.03 1.50
N LEU A 82 8.37 -3.04 1.49
CA LEU A 82 9.62 -3.05 2.23
C LEU A 82 9.32 -2.59 3.66
N GLN A 83 8.95 -3.52 4.53
CA GLN A 83 8.51 -3.19 5.89
C GLN A 83 9.71 -2.88 6.79
N GLU A 84 10.64 -3.84 6.90
CA GLU A 84 11.70 -3.79 7.89
C GLU A 84 13.04 -3.29 7.32
N SER A 85 13.29 -3.46 6.03
CA SER A 85 14.57 -3.08 5.45
C SER A 85 14.44 -2.50 4.04
N TYR A 86 14.64 -1.20 3.94
CA TYR A 86 14.72 -0.53 2.64
C TYR A 86 15.89 -1.03 1.77
N ARG A 87 16.94 -1.61 2.38
CA ARG A 87 18.09 -2.17 1.66
C ARG A 87 17.74 -3.37 0.79
N LEU A 88 16.66 -4.07 1.09
CA LEU A 88 16.17 -5.16 0.25
C LEU A 88 15.69 -4.68 -1.13
N ALA A 89 15.51 -3.37 -1.32
CA ALA A 89 15.06 -2.79 -2.58
C ALA A 89 15.87 -3.29 -3.78
N THR A 90 17.21 -3.30 -3.69
CA THR A 90 18.07 -3.77 -4.79
C THR A 90 17.78 -5.23 -5.16
N SER A 91 17.57 -6.08 -4.15
CA SER A 91 17.35 -7.52 -4.40
C SER A 91 15.93 -7.84 -4.89
N VAL A 92 14.93 -7.04 -4.51
CA VAL A 92 13.54 -7.27 -4.98
C VAL A 92 13.26 -6.60 -6.32
N ALA A 93 13.98 -5.54 -6.66
CA ALA A 93 13.73 -4.71 -7.84
C ALA A 93 13.59 -5.49 -9.16
N PRO A 94 14.42 -6.49 -9.48
CA PRO A 94 14.29 -7.27 -10.72
C PRO A 94 12.99 -8.07 -10.83
N HIS A 95 12.23 -8.21 -9.74
CA HIS A 95 11.11 -9.14 -9.64
C HIS A 95 9.76 -8.46 -9.48
N VAL A 96 9.71 -7.11 -9.43
CA VAL A 96 8.48 -6.35 -9.12
C VAL A 96 8.30 -5.16 -10.06
N ASP A 97 7.11 -4.58 -10.00
CA ASP A 97 6.73 -3.42 -10.81
C ASP A 97 6.59 -2.15 -9.95
N LYS A 98 6.46 -2.31 -8.63
CA LYS A 98 6.37 -1.21 -7.67
C LYS A 98 6.90 -1.63 -6.29
N ILE A 99 7.62 -0.74 -5.66
CA ILE A 99 8.02 -0.88 -4.25
C ILE A 99 7.24 0.11 -3.37
N ARG A 100 6.96 -0.29 -2.14
CA ARG A 100 6.42 0.61 -1.11
C ARG A 100 7.39 0.70 0.04
N TYR A 101 7.61 1.91 0.50
CA TYR A 101 8.23 2.13 1.80
C TYR A 101 7.32 2.97 2.72
N ASN A 102 7.53 2.85 4.02
CA ASN A 102 6.86 3.65 5.03
C ASN A 102 7.86 4.70 5.57
N PRO A 103 7.56 6.00 5.45
CA PRO A 103 8.38 7.07 6.00
C PRO A 103 8.81 6.85 7.45
N GLY A 104 7.88 6.48 8.32
CA GLY A 104 8.18 6.25 9.73
C GLY A 104 9.12 5.07 9.97
N HIS A 105 8.97 3.96 9.24
CA HIS A 105 9.92 2.85 9.31
C HIS A 105 11.30 3.25 8.77
N LEU A 106 11.31 4.01 7.68
CA LEU A 106 12.57 4.53 7.12
C LEU A 106 13.30 5.44 8.10
N TRP A 107 12.57 6.22 8.90
CA TRP A 107 13.14 7.05 9.96
C TRP A 107 13.76 6.20 11.07
N HIS A 108 13.11 5.11 11.49
CA HIS A 108 13.61 4.22 12.56
C HIS A 108 14.87 3.46 12.17
N HIS A 109 15.00 3.05 10.91
CA HIS A 109 16.16 2.32 10.42
C HIS A 109 17.37 3.22 10.22
N GLU A 110 18.53 2.80 10.76
CA GLU A 110 19.80 3.52 10.60
C GLU A 110 19.65 5.02 10.91
N ARG A 111 19.29 5.35 12.14
CA ARG A 111 19.01 6.75 12.57
C ARG A 111 20.14 7.73 12.29
N SER A 112 21.38 7.26 12.28
CA SER A 112 22.57 8.07 11.94
C SER A 112 22.64 8.47 10.48
N LYS A 113 21.88 7.80 9.59
CA LYS A 113 21.86 8.08 8.17
C LYS A 113 20.70 9.03 7.82
N PRO A 114 20.97 10.15 7.15
CA PRO A 114 19.91 11.08 6.73
C PRO A 114 18.81 10.40 5.91
N VAL A 115 17.55 10.73 6.17
CA VAL A 115 16.40 10.18 5.42
C VAL A 115 16.55 10.43 3.91
N ARG A 116 17.06 11.60 3.52
CA ARG A 116 17.32 11.95 2.11
C ARG A 116 18.24 10.93 1.40
N GLU A 117 19.25 10.41 2.08
CA GLU A 117 20.15 9.41 1.48
C GLU A 117 19.46 8.06 1.30
N LYS A 118 18.61 7.68 2.25
CA LYS A 118 17.82 6.44 2.16
C LYS A 118 16.80 6.54 1.02
N VAL A 119 16.14 7.69 0.87
CA VAL A 119 15.20 7.95 -0.22
C VAL A 119 15.95 7.97 -1.56
N ARG A 120 17.14 8.61 -1.64
CA ARG A 120 17.98 8.58 -2.85
C ARG A 120 18.30 7.14 -3.27
N PHE A 121 18.72 6.31 -2.33
CA PHE A 121 18.99 4.90 -2.61
C PHE A 121 17.77 4.19 -3.23
N LEU A 122 16.56 4.41 -2.68
CA LEU A 122 15.33 3.83 -3.21
C LEU A 122 15.01 4.37 -4.62
N VAL A 123 15.25 5.65 -4.85
CA VAL A 123 15.05 6.30 -6.17
C VAL A 123 16.01 5.76 -7.20
N ASP A 124 17.29 5.59 -6.85
CA ASP A 124 18.32 5.07 -7.77
C ASP A 124 17.97 3.64 -8.19
N VAL A 125 17.60 2.78 -7.24
CA VAL A 125 17.12 1.43 -7.53
C VAL A 125 15.85 1.44 -8.40
N ALA A 126 14.90 2.32 -8.10
CA ALA A 126 13.66 2.41 -8.87
C ALA A 126 13.91 2.89 -10.32
N ARG A 127 14.87 3.76 -10.54
CA ARG A 127 15.28 4.19 -11.89
C ARG A 127 15.95 3.08 -12.69
N GLU A 128 16.88 2.38 -12.05
CA GLU A 128 17.63 1.29 -12.69
C GLU A 128 16.69 0.18 -13.18
N HIS A 129 15.64 -0.12 -12.41
CA HIS A 129 14.71 -1.22 -12.69
C HIS A 129 13.35 -0.77 -13.23
N ASP A 130 13.19 0.51 -13.60
CA ASP A 130 11.92 1.05 -14.13
C ASP A 130 10.71 0.91 -13.22
N LEU A 131 10.91 0.99 -11.89
CA LEU A 131 9.88 0.79 -10.89
C LEU A 131 9.11 2.07 -10.56
N ALA A 132 7.87 1.91 -10.13
CA ALA A 132 7.17 2.95 -9.39
C ALA A 132 7.43 2.84 -7.89
N ILE A 133 7.31 3.97 -7.19
CA ILE A 133 7.40 4.03 -5.72
C ILE A 133 6.03 4.37 -5.14
N ARG A 134 5.67 3.74 -4.01
CA ARG A 134 4.59 4.22 -3.16
C ARG A 134 5.13 4.72 -1.84
N ILE A 135 4.91 6.00 -1.57
CA ILE A 135 5.06 6.59 -0.24
C ILE A 135 3.85 6.14 0.58
N GLY A 136 4.07 5.28 1.56
CA GLY A 136 2.99 4.66 2.32
C GLY A 136 2.96 5.11 3.77
N VAL A 137 2.30 6.25 4.06
CA VAL A 137 2.17 6.77 5.41
C VAL A 137 1.00 6.10 6.12
N ASN A 138 1.26 5.58 7.32
CA ASN A 138 0.24 5.12 8.25
C ASN A 138 0.30 6.02 9.49
N CYS A 139 -0.84 6.47 9.98
CA CYS A 139 -0.95 7.38 11.12
C CYS A 139 -0.21 6.85 12.37
N GLY A 140 -0.35 5.55 12.65
CA GLY A 140 0.30 4.91 13.80
C GLY A 140 1.83 4.89 13.77
N SER A 141 2.45 5.02 12.58
CA SER A 141 3.90 4.94 12.38
C SER A 141 4.55 6.23 11.89
N VAL A 142 3.89 7.37 12.04
CA VAL A 142 4.49 8.67 11.72
C VAL A 142 5.64 8.96 12.68
N ASP A 143 6.70 9.56 12.15
CA ASP A 143 7.87 10.03 12.88
C ASP A 143 7.47 10.81 14.15
N PRO A 144 8.03 10.46 15.32
CA PRO A 144 7.75 11.15 16.58
C PRO A 144 8.06 12.65 16.57
N GLU A 145 9.07 13.10 15.80
CA GLU A 145 9.40 14.52 15.68
C GLU A 145 8.31 15.28 14.94
N LEU A 146 7.74 14.67 13.88
CA LEU A 146 6.57 15.20 13.18
C LEU A 146 5.33 15.23 14.08
N LYS A 147 5.08 14.18 14.84
CA LYS A 147 3.98 14.17 15.80
C LYS A 147 4.11 15.26 16.87
N ALA A 148 5.33 15.51 17.34
CA ALA A 148 5.60 16.57 18.31
C ALA A 148 5.35 17.99 17.75
N ARG A 149 5.49 18.18 16.43
CA ARG A 149 5.13 19.46 15.75
C ARG A 149 3.63 19.69 15.64
N HIS A 150 2.82 18.62 15.72
CA HIS A 150 1.36 18.68 15.60
C HIS A 150 0.65 18.06 16.81
N PRO A 151 0.78 18.63 18.01
CA PRO A 151 0.18 18.07 19.21
C PRO A 151 -1.35 18.02 19.07
N GLY A 152 -1.92 16.81 19.15
CA GLY A 152 -3.37 16.58 19.03
C GLY A 152 -3.93 16.55 17.61
N ASP A 153 -3.12 16.73 16.56
CA ASP A 153 -3.54 16.57 15.16
C ASP A 153 -2.67 15.52 14.42
N ASP A 154 -2.94 14.25 14.69
CA ASP A 154 -2.26 13.14 14.02
C ASP A 154 -2.46 13.15 12.50
N VAL A 155 -3.56 13.73 12.02
CA VAL A 155 -3.82 13.88 10.58
C VAL A 155 -2.85 14.87 9.95
N ALA A 156 -2.60 16.01 10.61
CA ALA A 156 -1.62 16.98 10.12
C ALA A 156 -0.22 16.38 10.07
N ALA A 157 0.19 15.64 11.11
CA ALA A 157 1.48 14.95 11.13
C ALA A 157 1.61 13.93 9.99
N MET A 158 0.55 13.17 9.70
CA MET A 158 0.50 12.20 8.60
C MET A 158 0.61 12.91 7.23
N VAL A 159 -0.09 14.00 7.03
CA VAL A 159 -0.05 14.79 5.78
C VAL A 159 1.33 15.42 5.59
N GLU A 160 1.90 16.01 6.63
CA GLU A 160 3.25 16.61 6.57
C GLU A 160 4.30 15.56 6.22
N SER A 161 4.26 14.37 6.84
CA SER A 161 5.14 13.25 6.50
C SER A 161 5.07 12.89 5.01
N ALA A 162 3.87 12.83 4.45
CA ALA A 162 3.69 12.56 3.02
C ALA A 162 4.27 13.68 2.15
N LEU A 163 4.03 14.93 2.49
CA LEU A 163 4.51 16.10 1.75
C LEU A 163 6.04 16.22 1.79
N GLU A 164 6.67 15.95 2.94
CA GLU A 164 8.13 15.94 3.06
C GLU A 164 8.76 14.89 2.14
N HIS A 165 8.20 13.68 2.12
CA HIS A 165 8.70 12.61 1.25
C HIS A 165 8.42 12.88 -0.24
N CYS A 166 7.31 13.53 -0.59
CA CYS A 166 7.07 14.00 -1.96
C CYS A 166 8.16 15.00 -2.39
N ARG A 167 8.46 15.99 -1.53
CA ARG A 167 9.55 16.96 -1.81
C ARG A 167 10.89 16.28 -2.04
N LEU A 168 11.24 15.27 -1.23
CA LEU A 168 12.49 14.52 -1.41
C LEU A 168 12.55 13.80 -2.76
N LEU A 169 11.45 13.18 -3.22
CA LEU A 169 11.41 12.53 -4.52
C LEU A 169 11.48 13.56 -5.66
N ASP A 170 10.74 14.65 -5.55
CA ASP A 170 10.72 15.73 -6.55
C ASP A 170 12.10 16.40 -6.68
N GLU A 171 12.78 16.70 -5.56
CA GLU A 171 14.16 17.23 -5.56
C GLU A 171 15.17 16.25 -6.18
N LEU A 172 14.91 14.96 -6.09
CA LEU A 172 15.68 13.95 -6.76
C LEU A 172 15.27 13.79 -8.25
N GLY A 173 14.29 14.52 -8.74
CA GLY A 173 13.77 14.42 -10.11
C GLY A 173 13.05 13.10 -10.39
N PHE A 174 12.41 12.51 -9.40
CA PHE A 174 11.68 11.25 -9.53
C PHE A 174 10.17 11.47 -9.40
N GLU A 175 9.45 11.35 -10.50
CA GLU A 175 8.01 11.63 -10.57
C GLU A 175 7.12 10.38 -10.58
N ARG A 176 7.71 9.19 -10.74
CA ARG A 176 6.97 7.92 -10.84
C ARG A 176 6.60 7.39 -9.47
N TYR A 177 5.78 8.16 -8.74
CA TYR A 177 5.31 7.74 -7.43
C TYR A 177 3.83 8.04 -7.18
N VAL A 178 3.26 7.29 -6.26
CA VAL A 178 1.92 7.48 -5.71
C VAL A 178 2.01 7.60 -4.20
N VAL A 179 1.01 8.21 -3.56
CA VAL A 179 0.97 8.40 -2.12
C VAL A 179 -0.23 7.68 -1.52
N SER A 180 -0.06 7.11 -0.34
CA SER A 180 -1.16 6.60 0.46
C SER A 180 -1.08 7.13 1.88
N LEU A 181 -2.18 7.67 2.38
CA LEU A 181 -2.37 8.10 3.76
C LEU A 181 -3.44 7.21 4.38
N LYS A 182 -3.06 6.43 5.37
CA LYS A 182 -3.92 5.41 5.96
C LYS A 182 -4.02 5.54 7.47
N ASP A 183 -5.20 5.26 7.97
CA ASP A 183 -5.53 5.20 9.39
C ASP A 183 -6.57 4.09 9.58
N SER A 184 -6.75 3.62 10.81
CA SER A 184 -7.81 2.70 11.19
C SER A 184 -9.18 3.39 11.31
N HIS A 185 -9.17 4.71 11.42
CA HIS A 185 -10.37 5.53 11.55
C HIS A 185 -10.77 6.16 10.21
N PRO A 186 -11.97 5.87 9.68
CA PRO A 186 -12.40 6.40 8.37
C PRO A 186 -12.33 7.93 8.26
N LYS A 187 -12.68 8.65 9.33
CA LYS A 187 -12.62 10.11 9.38
C LYS A 187 -11.21 10.63 9.11
N ASN A 188 -10.20 10.03 9.74
CA ASN A 188 -8.80 10.45 9.55
C ASN A 188 -8.30 10.13 8.14
N VAL A 189 -8.73 8.98 7.57
CA VAL A 189 -8.43 8.63 6.17
C VAL A 189 -9.04 9.65 5.22
N ILE A 190 -10.30 10.04 5.41
CA ILE A 190 -10.99 11.02 4.56
C ILE A 190 -10.27 12.38 4.66
N GLU A 191 -10.06 12.86 5.87
CA GLU A 191 -9.47 14.18 6.11
C GLU A 191 -8.03 14.25 5.62
N GLY A 192 -7.20 13.24 5.92
CA GLY A 192 -5.80 13.20 5.49
C GLY A 192 -5.66 13.19 3.97
N ASN A 193 -6.43 12.35 3.27
CA ASN A 193 -6.39 12.30 1.82
C ASN A 193 -6.94 13.59 1.18
N ARG A 194 -7.94 14.24 1.78
CA ARG A 194 -8.45 15.54 1.33
C ARG A 194 -7.38 16.63 1.44
N ARG A 195 -6.81 16.84 2.63
CA ARG A 195 -5.77 17.85 2.87
C ARG A 195 -4.56 17.62 1.96
N PHE A 196 -4.16 16.36 1.77
CA PHE A 196 -3.05 16.05 0.87
C PHE A 196 -3.39 16.38 -0.59
N ALA A 197 -4.58 16.02 -1.08
CA ALA A 197 -5.01 16.29 -2.45
C ALA A 197 -5.18 17.79 -2.76
N GLU A 198 -5.52 18.59 -1.76
CA GLU A 198 -5.54 20.06 -1.86
C GLU A 198 -4.12 20.62 -2.01
N ALA A 199 -3.14 20.08 -1.25
CA ALA A 199 -1.75 20.50 -1.32
C ALA A 199 -1.00 19.97 -2.55
N ARG A 200 -1.34 18.76 -3.01
CA ARG A 200 -0.69 18.06 -4.14
C ARG A 200 -1.74 17.43 -5.07
N PRO A 201 -2.49 18.25 -5.81
CA PRO A 201 -3.52 17.77 -6.75
C PRO A 201 -2.94 16.99 -7.93
N ASP A 202 -1.64 17.13 -8.19
CA ASP A 202 -0.88 16.47 -9.24
C ASP A 202 -0.51 15.01 -8.91
N VAL A 203 -0.51 14.62 -7.63
CA VAL A 203 -0.04 13.30 -7.20
C VAL A 203 -1.18 12.30 -7.10
N PRO A 204 -1.09 11.14 -7.78
CA PRO A 204 -2.11 10.10 -7.67
C PRO A 204 -2.16 9.49 -6.27
N LEU A 205 -3.36 9.39 -5.71
CA LEU A 205 -3.61 8.80 -4.41
C LEU A 205 -3.94 7.31 -4.49
N HIS A 206 -3.43 6.57 -3.54
CA HIS A 206 -3.71 5.16 -3.30
C HIS A 206 -4.49 5.02 -2.00
N LEU A 207 -5.81 4.84 -2.09
CA LEU A 207 -6.68 4.81 -0.93
C LEU A 207 -6.69 3.47 -0.21
N GLY A 208 -6.86 3.51 1.10
CA GLY A 208 -7.06 2.33 1.93
C GLY A 208 -7.28 2.71 3.39
N VAL A 209 -8.09 1.90 4.09
CA VAL A 209 -8.19 1.91 5.54
C VAL A 209 -7.30 0.79 6.06
N THR A 210 -6.41 1.07 7.01
CA THR A 210 -5.55 0.06 7.63
C THR A 210 -6.13 -0.37 8.97
N GLU A 211 -5.89 -1.61 9.39
CA GLU A 211 -6.35 -2.12 10.70
C GLU A 211 -7.84 -1.83 10.97
N ALA A 212 -8.65 -1.91 9.92
CA ALA A 212 -10.06 -1.53 10.01
C ALA A 212 -10.90 -2.50 10.86
N GLY A 213 -10.37 -3.67 11.18
CA GLY A 213 -11.00 -4.71 11.95
C GLY A 213 -11.62 -5.82 11.08
N ILE A 214 -12.25 -6.78 11.74
CA ILE A 214 -12.89 -7.94 11.08
C ILE A 214 -14.23 -7.58 10.43
N PRO A 215 -14.70 -8.36 9.44
CA PRO A 215 -16.04 -8.22 8.89
C PRO A 215 -17.12 -8.40 9.99
N PRO A 216 -18.26 -7.66 9.91
CA PRO A 216 -18.56 -6.68 8.86
C PRO A 216 -17.99 -5.28 9.13
N GLY A 217 -17.45 -5.01 10.32
CA GLY A 217 -17.05 -3.69 10.77
C GLY A 217 -15.96 -3.07 9.87
N GLY A 218 -14.91 -3.82 9.53
CA GLY A 218 -13.83 -3.36 8.67
C GLY A 218 -14.29 -3.05 7.25
N ILE A 219 -15.24 -3.83 6.72
CA ILE A 219 -15.84 -3.59 5.40
C ILE A 219 -16.63 -2.27 5.42
N LEU A 220 -17.44 -2.05 6.45
CA LEU A 220 -18.23 -0.83 6.60
C LEU A 220 -17.34 0.41 6.71
N LYS A 221 -16.29 0.37 7.53
CA LYS A 221 -15.32 1.47 7.65
C LYS A 221 -14.67 1.80 6.31
N THR A 222 -14.22 0.78 5.59
CA THR A 222 -13.61 0.94 4.26
C THR A 222 -14.61 1.54 3.26
N ARG A 223 -15.86 1.04 3.24
CA ARG A 223 -16.91 1.56 2.36
C ARG A 223 -17.21 3.03 2.64
N VAL A 224 -17.38 3.41 3.90
CA VAL A 224 -17.64 4.81 4.30
C VAL A 224 -16.51 5.73 3.80
N ALA A 225 -15.25 5.37 4.06
CA ALA A 225 -14.11 6.17 3.62
C ALA A 225 -14.09 6.30 2.09
N PHE A 226 -14.27 5.20 1.37
CA PHE A 226 -14.21 5.20 -0.11
C PHE A 226 -15.38 5.94 -0.73
N GLU A 227 -16.58 5.79 -0.22
CA GLU A 227 -17.74 6.51 -0.72
C GLU A 227 -17.56 8.04 -0.62
N GLN A 228 -17.07 8.53 0.52
CA GLN A 228 -16.81 9.95 0.72
C GLN A 228 -15.69 10.46 -0.21
N LEU A 229 -14.57 9.75 -0.29
CA LEU A 229 -13.44 10.13 -1.13
C LEU A 229 -13.77 10.02 -2.62
N THR A 230 -14.61 9.06 -3.02
CA THR A 230 -15.11 8.94 -4.40
C THR A 230 -15.96 10.15 -4.79
N ARG A 231 -16.86 10.58 -3.91
CA ARG A 231 -17.67 11.79 -4.14
C ARG A 231 -16.82 13.06 -4.25
N GLN A 232 -15.66 13.10 -3.58
CA GLN A 232 -14.73 14.24 -3.61
C GLN A 232 -13.72 14.19 -4.77
N ARG A 233 -13.73 13.16 -5.61
CA ARG A 233 -12.96 13.04 -6.86
C ARG A 233 -11.44 12.88 -6.72
N LEU A 234 -10.93 12.32 -5.59
CA LEU A 234 -9.56 12.47 -5.15
C LEU A 234 -8.58 11.32 -5.48
N PHE A 235 -8.89 10.30 -6.32
CA PHE A 235 -8.04 9.11 -6.34
C PHE A 235 -7.80 8.46 -7.71
N ALA A 236 -6.69 7.71 -7.80
CA ALA A 236 -6.30 6.94 -8.97
C ALA A 236 -6.19 5.43 -8.73
N CYS A 237 -6.04 5.00 -7.48
CA CYS A 237 -5.92 3.59 -7.12
C CYS A 237 -6.64 3.32 -5.80
N VAL A 238 -7.35 2.20 -5.73
CA VAL A 238 -8.07 1.76 -4.52
C VAL A 238 -7.54 0.41 -4.08
N VAL A 239 -7.30 0.26 -2.78
CA VAL A 239 -7.05 -1.05 -2.18
C VAL A 239 -8.34 -1.60 -1.63
N LEU A 240 -8.86 -2.64 -2.26
CA LEU A 240 -10.03 -3.33 -1.75
C LEU A 240 -9.65 -4.33 -0.65
N GLY A 241 -10.37 -4.24 0.42
CA GLY A 241 -10.81 -5.22 1.41
C GLY A 241 -9.84 -6.25 1.98
N SER A 242 -9.00 -6.87 1.20
CA SER A 242 -8.07 -7.89 1.69
C SER A 242 -7.05 -7.36 2.68
N MET A 243 -6.76 -6.08 2.64
CA MET A 243 -5.89 -5.43 3.62
C MET A 243 -6.52 -5.22 5.00
N VAL A 244 -7.82 -5.28 5.07
CA VAL A 244 -8.53 -5.14 6.33
C VAL A 244 -8.26 -6.32 7.28
N ILE A 245 -7.93 -7.46 6.70
CA ILE A 245 -7.82 -8.72 7.43
C ILE A 245 -6.41 -9.32 7.31
N ALA A 246 -5.74 -9.14 6.18
CA ALA A 246 -4.56 -9.92 5.86
C ALA A 246 -3.27 -9.48 6.56
N SER A 247 -3.07 -8.18 6.82
CA SER A 247 -1.80 -7.73 7.39
C SER A 247 -1.63 -8.15 8.85
N ASP A 248 -2.71 -8.20 9.61
CA ASP A 248 -2.64 -8.48 11.05
C ASP A 248 -2.96 -9.94 11.40
N ALA A 249 -3.82 -10.59 10.62
CA ALA A 249 -4.23 -11.97 10.89
C ALA A 249 -3.14 -13.00 10.60
N THR A 250 -2.18 -12.70 9.74
CA THR A 250 -1.20 -13.70 9.30
C THR A 250 0.15 -13.63 10.00
N ARG A 251 0.48 -12.51 10.65
CA ARG A 251 1.79 -12.36 11.31
C ARG A 251 1.77 -12.51 12.82
N ASP A 252 0.77 -11.96 13.52
CA ASP A 252 0.79 -11.88 14.98
C ASP A 252 -0.41 -12.49 15.70
N VAL A 253 -1.42 -12.99 14.98
CA VAL A 253 -2.68 -13.44 15.60
C VAL A 253 -2.95 -14.96 15.56
N PRO A 254 -2.10 -15.85 15.02
CA PRO A 254 -2.48 -17.27 14.92
C PRO A 254 -2.81 -17.91 16.28
N ALA A 255 -2.11 -17.53 17.32
CA ALA A 255 -2.28 -18.17 18.62
C ALA A 255 -3.36 -17.54 19.51
N THR A 256 -3.57 -16.22 19.41
CA THR A 256 -4.52 -15.49 20.26
C THR A 256 -5.89 -15.33 19.63
N TYR A 257 -5.94 -15.17 18.30
CA TYR A 257 -7.21 -15.01 17.59
C TYR A 257 -7.99 -16.33 17.51
N GLY A 258 -7.31 -17.45 17.20
CA GLY A 258 -7.91 -18.78 17.24
C GLY A 258 -8.40 -19.19 18.63
N LYS A 259 -7.75 -18.71 19.70
CA LYS A 259 -8.19 -18.94 21.10
C LYS A 259 -9.42 -18.12 21.48
N ARG A 260 -9.57 -16.91 20.93
CA ARG A 260 -10.74 -16.05 21.22
C ARG A 260 -11.96 -16.34 20.33
N HIS A 261 -11.75 -16.94 19.18
CA HIS A 261 -12.79 -17.25 18.22
C HIS A 261 -12.64 -18.68 17.69
N PRO A 262 -12.82 -19.71 18.54
CA PRO A 262 -12.75 -21.09 18.11
C PRO A 262 -13.84 -21.36 17.06
N GLY A 263 -13.47 -21.88 15.91
CA GLY A 263 -14.38 -22.16 14.79
C GLY A 263 -14.28 -21.22 13.59
N LEU A 264 -13.46 -20.16 13.67
CA LEU A 264 -13.13 -19.35 12.50
C LEU A 264 -11.87 -19.92 11.84
N GLU A 265 -12.05 -20.86 10.94
CA GLU A 265 -10.97 -21.33 10.08
C GLU A 265 -10.61 -20.26 9.05
N HIS A 266 -9.31 -20.10 8.75
CA HIS A 266 -8.78 -19.09 7.82
C HIS A 266 -9.49 -19.06 6.45
N SER A 267 -9.91 -20.19 5.94
CA SER A 267 -10.62 -20.33 4.67
C SER A 267 -12.03 -19.75 4.64
N ARG A 268 -12.65 -19.52 5.81
CA ARG A 268 -14.01 -18.97 5.93
C ARG A 268 -14.03 -17.45 6.16
N LEU A 269 -12.89 -16.83 6.42
CA LEU A 269 -12.78 -15.36 6.60
C LEU A 269 -12.78 -14.60 5.27
N TYR A 270 -12.69 -15.29 4.16
CA TYR A 270 -12.67 -14.72 2.83
C TYR A 270 -13.78 -15.30 1.95
N PRO A 271 -15.04 -14.92 2.13
CA PRO A 271 -15.98 -15.12 1.05
C PRO A 271 -15.46 -14.32 -0.16
N PRO A 272 -15.57 -14.81 -1.38
CA PRO A 272 -15.17 -14.07 -2.57
C PRO A 272 -16.03 -12.81 -2.66
N ILE A 273 -15.46 -11.67 -2.25
CA ILE A 273 -16.11 -10.34 -2.30
C ILE A 273 -16.30 -9.87 -3.75
N LEU A 274 -15.96 -10.70 -4.73
CA LEU A 274 -15.87 -10.33 -6.14
C LEU A 274 -16.79 -11.13 -7.06
N ASN A 275 -17.81 -11.79 -6.59
CA ASN A 275 -18.87 -12.19 -7.48
C ASN A 275 -19.78 -10.98 -7.72
N PRO A 276 -19.82 -10.44 -8.96
CA PRO A 276 -20.91 -9.54 -9.33
C PRO A 276 -22.23 -10.28 -9.11
N PRO A 277 -23.32 -9.61 -8.73
CA PRO A 277 -24.63 -10.23 -8.69
C PRO A 277 -24.93 -10.80 -10.08
N PRO A 278 -25.58 -11.96 -10.18
CA PRO A 278 -26.05 -12.47 -11.47
C PRO A 278 -26.95 -11.41 -12.12
N GLN A 279 -26.74 -11.21 -13.41
CA GLN A 279 -27.55 -10.30 -14.23
C GLN A 279 -29.01 -10.79 -14.26
#